data_48852a814bfc62d8c166a511fb8ce24d
#
_entry.id   48852a814bfc62d8c166a511fb8ce24d
#
_cell.length_a   1.000
_cell.length_b   1.000
_cell.length_c   1.000
_cell.angle_alpha   90.00
_cell.angle_beta   90.00
_cell.angle_gamma   90.00
#
_symmetry.space_group_name_H-M   'P 1'
#
loop_
_entity.id
_entity.type
_entity.pdbx_description
1 polymer ?
#
loop_
_entity_poly.entity_id
_entity_poly.type
_entity_poly.pdbx_seq_one_letter_code
_entity_poly.pdbx_strand_id
1 'polypeptide(L)'
;MIKYGIIGAGWRSEFYLRIAALLPSEFSVSGIYIRNSEKQKKFANKYNVKICSSLEELLKTDFDFVVSCVNKDNILEMIKTLAAKDIPVLTETPVTDGTLTGRVQVAEQFHFMPRNLAYKKIIESGILGEVHSVRLSCCHDYHAASLIRFFLDTGFEKPEIISISLTDPVTRYNSRTGYLKSPAVIPAEEKIKVFKFKDKTAVYDFSFEQYFSDIRSSQMTIRGTNGEIVNNTCSYLKDGVPQRFEICRNTYGSEESLDGMCLFNITGGNVLYTNPFPYSRLSDEELAIATCLLKMKEYLDTGKEFYSVKDACFDCHLFKI
;
A
#
# COMPACT_ATOMS: atom_id res chain seq x y z
N MET A 1 -6.88 -19.43 -10.35
CA MET A 1 -7.52 -18.11 -10.64
C MET A 1 -8.31 -17.68 -9.43
N ILE A 2 -8.01 -16.51 -8.87
CA ILE A 2 -8.69 -15.94 -7.70
C ILE A 2 -9.90 -15.14 -8.18
N LYS A 3 -11.07 -15.41 -7.59
CA LYS A 3 -12.32 -14.73 -7.91
C LYS A 3 -12.71 -13.80 -6.76
N TYR A 4 -13.09 -12.58 -7.04
CA TYR A 4 -13.56 -11.66 -6.00
C TYR A 4 -14.71 -10.78 -6.45
N GLY A 5 -15.59 -10.46 -5.48
CA GLY A 5 -16.61 -9.44 -5.63
C GLY A 5 -16.07 -8.09 -5.20
N ILE A 6 -16.60 -6.98 -5.73
CA ILE A 6 -16.21 -5.63 -5.33
C ILE A 6 -17.41 -4.88 -4.76
N ILE A 7 -17.22 -4.19 -3.62
CA ILE A 7 -18.21 -3.28 -3.05
C ILE A 7 -17.67 -1.86 -3.09
N GLY A 8 -18.36 -0.97 -3.80
CA GLY A 8 -17.99 0.43 -3.95
C GLY A 8 -17.57 0.81 -5.36
N ALA A 9 -17.60 2.11 -5.66
CA ALA A 9 -17.23 2.71 -6.95
C ALA A 9 -16.39 3.96 -6.74
N GLY A 10 -15.41 3.85 -5.86
CA GLY A 10 -14.40 4.85 -5.64
C GLY A 10 -13.21 4.68 -6.57
N TRP A 11 -12.26 5.59 -6.47
CA TRP A 11 -10.99 5.51 -7.19
C TRP A 11 -10.27 4.17 -6.94
N ARG A 12 -10.31 3.64 -5.72
CA ARG A 12 -9.63 2.39 -5.38
C ARG A 12 -10.22 1.17 -6.08
N SER A 13 -11.53 1.10 -6.28
CA SER A 13 -12.17 -0.02 -6.99
C SER A 13 -11.71 -0.15 -8.44
N GLU A 14 -11.28 0.96 -9.08
CA GLU A 14 -10.75 0.92 -10.44
C GLU A 14 -9.41 0.17 -10.55
N PHE A 15 -8.59 0.16 -9.50
CA PHE A 15 -7.36 -0.63 -9.44
C PHE A 15 -7.66 -2.13 -9.52
N TYR A 16 -8.59 -2.61 -8.72
CA TYR A 16 -8.98 -4.03 -8.71
C TYR A 16 -9.56 -4.48 -10.05
N LEU A 17 -10.39 -3.64 -10.69
CA LEU A 17 -10.92 -3.92 -12.02
C LEU A 17 -9.80 -3.97 -13.08
N ARG A 18 -8.85 -3.04 -13.02
CA ARG A 18 -7.73 -2.97 -13.94
C ARG A 18 -6.78 -4.16 -13.75
N ILE A 19 -6.47 -4.54 -12.52
CA ILE A 19 -5.63 -5.71 -12.21
C ILE A 19 -6.23 -6.97 -12.81
N ALA A 20 -7.54 -7.22 -12.62
CA ALA A 20 -8.19 -8.38 -13.21
C ALA A 20 -8.19 -8.34 -14.76
N ALA A 21 -8.35 -7.17 -15.35
CA ALA A 21 -8.31 -7.02 -16.81
C ALA A 21 -6.90 -7.26 -17.40
N LEU A 22 -5.83 -6.91 -16.67
CA LEU A 22 -4.44 -7.10 -17.11
C LEU A 22 -3.88 -8.49 -16.77
N LEU A 23 -4.46 -9.17 -15.79
CA LEU A 23 -4.05 -10.49 -15.30
C LEU A 23 -5.22 -11.49 -15.31
N PRO A 24 -5.87 -11.74 -16.45
CA PRO A 24 -7.10 -12.54 -16.52
C PRO A 24 -6.88 -14.04 -16.21
N SER A 25 -5.65 -14.53 -16.27
CA SER A 25 -5.30 -15.89 -15.83
C SER A 25 -5.23 -16.02 -14.30
N GLU A 26 -4.91 -14.92 -13.61
CA GLU A 26 -4.70 -14.90 -12.16
C GLU A 26 -5.96 -14.46 -11.41
N PHE A 27 -6.67 -13.45 -11.92
CA PHE A 27 -7.75 -12.75 -11.23
C PHE A 27 -9.01 -12.63 -12.09
N SER A 28 -10.17 -12.73 -11.44
CA SER A 28 -11.47 -12.49 -12.07
C SER A 28 -12.41 -11.76 -11.11
N VAL A 29 -13.14 -10.76 -11.62
CA VAL A 29 -14.17 -10.03 -10.87
C VAL A 29 -15.52 -10.68 -11.12
N SER A 30 -16.12 -11.27 -10.08
CA SER A 30 -17.42 -11.95 -10.15
C SER A 30 -18.60 -10.98 -10.28
N GLY A 31 -18.40 -9.75 -9.84
CA GLY A 31 -19.39 -8.68 -9.93
C GLY A 31 -19.00 -7.49 -9.06
N ILE A 32 -19.68 -6.38 -9.27
CA ILE A 32 -19.49 -5.17 -8.47
C ILE A 32 -20.83 -4.65 -7.98
N TYR A 33 -20.94 -4.36 -6.68
CA TYR A 33 -22.08 -3.68 -6.09
C TYR A 33 -21.76 -2.20 -5.84
N ILE A 34 -22.59 -1.32 -6.39
CA ILE A 34 -22.46 0.12 -6.30
C ILE A 34 -23.81 0.69 -5.83
N ARG A 35 -23.86 1.34 -4.69
CA ARG A 35 -25.09 1.90 -4.14
C ARG A 35 -25.67 3.06 -4.98
N ASN A 36 -24.83 3.86 -5.59
CA ASN A 36 -25.24 5.04 -6.36
C ASN A 36 -25.53 4.66 -7.82
N SER A 37 -26.78 4.86 -8.28
CA SER A 37 -27.24 4.47 -9.62
C SER A 37 -26.54 5.20 -10.78
N GLU A 38 -26.13 6.46 -10.59
CA GLU A 38 -25.39 7.20 -11.63
C GLU A 38 -23.99 6.61 -11.81
N LYS A 39 -23.33 6.27 -10.69
CA LYS A 39 -22.04 5.59 -10.73
C LYS A 39 -22.16 4.19 -11.32
N GLN A 40 -23.24 3.45 -11.07
CA GLN A 40 -23.51 2.16 -11.73
C GLN A 40 -23.45 2.30 -13.26
N LYS A 41 -24.20 3.25 -13.82
CA LYS A 41 -24.23 3.51 -15.27
C LYS A 41 -22.83 3.86 -15.81
N LYS A 42 -22.09 4.74 -15.09
CA LYS A 42 -20.73 5.13 -15.47
C LYS A 42 -19.79 3.94 -15.48
N PHE A 43 -19.85 3.08 -14.47
CA PHE A 43 -19.00 1.88 -14.38
C PHE A 43 -19.38 0.83 -15.43
N ALA A 44 -20.66 0.58 -15.64
CA ALA A 44 -21.14 -0.32 -16.69
C ALA A 44 -20.65 0.08 -18.09
N ASN A 45 -20.63 1.38 -18.38
CA ASN A 45 -20.14 1.90 -19.66
C ASN A 45 -18.61 1.86 -19.81
N LYS A 46 -17.88 1.88 -18.68
CA LYS A 46 -16.40 1.95 -18.68
C LYS A 46 -15.76 0.56 -18.59
N TYR A 47 -16.38 -0.36 -17.87
CA TYR A 47 -15.80 -1.67 -17.55
C TYR A 47 -16.75 -2.79 -17.98
N ASN A 48 -16.19 -3.85 -18.58
CA ASN A 48 -16.93 -5.08 -18.89
C ASN A 48 -17.01 -5.96 -17.62
N VAL A 49 -17.86 -5.53 -16.67
CA VAL A 49 -18.05 -6.24 -15.39
C VAL A 49 -19.54 -6.32 -15.05
N LYS A 50 -19.97 -7.42 -14.41
CA LYS A 50 -21.34 -7.58 -13.92
C LYS A 50 -21.63 -6.53 -12.83
N ILE A 51 -22.59 -5.64 -13.07
CA ILE A 51 -23.11 -4.70 -12.06
C ILE A 51 -24.24 -5.40 -11.31
N CYS A 52 -24.06 -5.59 -10.01
CA CYS A 52 -25.09 -6.16 -9.14
C CYS A 52 -26.01 -5.05 -8.60
N SER A 53 -27.32 -5.28 -8.65
CA SER A 53 -28.35 -4.33 -8.22
C SER A 53 -28.42 -4.17 -6.70
N SER A 54 -28.00 -5.20 -5.97
CA SER A 54 -27.96 -5.20 -4.50
C SER A 54 -26.73 -5.94 -3.98
N LEU A 55 -26.43 -5.77 -2.68
CA LEU A 55 -25.38 -6.52 -1.98
C LEU A 55 -25.72 -8.01 -2.01
N GLU A 56 -26.98 -8.37 -1.80
CA GLU A 56 -27.45 -9.77 -1.80
C GLU A 56 -27.22 -10.44 -3.16
N GLU A 57 -27.38 -9.69 -4.26
CA GLU A 57 -27.07 -10.21 -5.60
C GLU A 57 -25.58 -10.47 -5.76
N LEU A 58 -24.72 -9.56 -5.30
CA LEU A 58 -23.27 -9.76 -5.31
C LEU A 58 -22.89 -11.01 -4.50
N LEU A 59 -23.44 -11.15 -3.30
CA LEU A 59 -23.12 -12.27 -2.40
C LEU A 59 -23.61 -13.64 -2.90
N LYS A 60 -24.41 -13.69 -3.96
CA LYS A 60 -24.82 -14.92 -4.66
C LYS A 60 -23.91 -15.28 -5.83
N THR A 61 -22.93 -14.44 -6.18
CA THR A 61 -21.97 -14.76 -7.23
C THR A 61 -20.90 -15.71 -6.71
N ASP A 62 -20.17 -16.36 -7.62
CA ASP A 62 -19.07 -17.26 -7.29
C ASP A 62 -17.80 -16.46 -7.04
N PHE A 63 -17.36 -16.34 -5.78
CA PHE A 63 -16.13 -15.63 -5.37
C PHE A 63 -15.44 -16.34 -4.19
N ASP A 64 -14.13 -16.14 -4.06
CA ASP A 64 -13.34 -16.56 -2.90
C ASP A 64 -13.53 -15.57 -1.73
N PHE A 65 -13.59 -14.27 -2.01
CA PHE A 65 -13.78 -13.19 -1.04
C PHE A 65 -14.33 -11.91 -1.69
N VAL A 66 -14.68 -10.95 -0.86
CA VAL A 66 -15.14 -9.63 -1.29
C VAL A 66 -14.09 -8.58 -0.99
N VAL A 67 -13.84 -7.68 -1.95
CA VAL A 67 -13.04 -6.48 -1.76
C VAL A 67 -13.94 -5.31 -1.42
N SER A 68 -13.75 -4.71 -0.25
CA SER A 68 -14.51 -3.55 0.22
C SER A 68 -13.77 -2.25 -0.06
N CYS A 69 -14.24 -1.51 -1.07
CA CYS A 69 -13.73 -0.19 -1.48
C CYS A 69 -14.72 0.94 -1.15
N VAL A 70 -15.44 0.82 -0.06
CA VAL A 70 -16.37 1.85 0.42
C VAL A 70 -15.59 3.06 0.97
N ASN A 71 -16.25 4.21 1.12
CA ASN A 71 -15.63 5.36 1.77
C ASN A 71 -15.35 5.08 3.26
N LYS A 72 -14.37 5.81 3.83
CA LYS A 72 -13.88 5.60 5.19
C LYS A 72 -14.99 5.55 6.25
N ASP A 73 -16.05 6.34 6.10
CA ASP A 73 -17.14 6.43 7.09
C ASP A 73 -18.04 5.18 7.11
N ASN A 74 -17.99 4.35 6.08
CA ASN A 74 -18.81 3.13 5.96
C ASN A 74 -17.99 1.83 6.09
N ILE A 75 -16.68 1.91 6.28
CA ILE A 75 -15.81 0.72 6.33
C ILE A 75 -16.22 -0.22 7.48
N LEU A 76 -16.37 0.31 8.69
CA LEU A 76 -16.67 -0.49 9.89
C LEU A 76 -18.03 -1.17 9.79
N GLU A 77 -19.05 -0.44 9.30
CA GLU A 77 -20.39 -1.00 9.09
C GLU A 77 -20.38 -2.11 8.04
N MET A 78 -19.67 -1.88 6.94
CA MET A 78 -19.56 -2.89 5.88
C MET A 78 -18.86 -4.16 6.35
N ILE A 79 -17.75 -4.04 7.10
CA ILE A 79 -17.06 -5.19 7.68
C ILE A 79 -18.01 -5.97 8.60
N LYS A 80 -18.72 -5.29 9.51
CA LYS A 80 -19.70 -5.92 10.43
C LYS A 80 -20.80 -6.65 9.66
N THR A 81 -21.32 -6.02 8.61
CA THR A 81 -22.37 -6.61 7.74
C THR A 81 -21.89 -7.90 7.06
N LEU A 82 -20.69 -7.91 6.54
CA LEU A 82 -20.12 -9.06 5.83
C LEU A 82 -19.69 -10.16 6.82
N ALA A 83 -19.05 -9.79 7.93
CA ALA A 83 -18.65 -10.72 8.98
C ALA A 83 -19.85 -11.47 9.59
N ALA A 84 -20.99 -10.78 9.81
CA ALA A 84 -22.22 -11.40 10.29
C ALA A 84 -22.79 -12.47 9.34
N LYS A 85 -22.37 -12.47 8.07
CA LYS A 85 -22.74 -13.45 7.04
C LYS A 85 -21.61 -14.45 6.75
N ASP A 86 -20.54 -14.43 7.55
CA ASP A 86 -19.31 -15.23 7.37
C ASP A 86 -18.63 -15.04 5.99
N ILE A 87 -18.77 -13.88 5.41
CA ILE A 87 -18.15 -13.54 4.12
C ILE A 87 -16.70 -13.08 4.36
N PRO A 88 -15.70 -13.68 3.69
CA PRO A 88 -14.32 -13.22 3.76
C PRO A 88 -14.15 -11.85 3.10
N VAL A 89 -13.41 -10.95 3.75
CA VAL A 89 -13.28 -9.55 3.33
C VAL A 89 -11.83 -9.12 3.24
N LEU A 90 -11.44 -8.60 2.10
CA LEU A 90 -10.27 -7.73 1.96
C LEU A 90 -10.78 -6.28 1.96
N THR A 91 -10.51 -5.53 3.01
CA THR A 91 -10.99 -4.13 3.12
C THR A 91 -9.89 -3.13 2.85
N GLU A 92 -10.25 -1.97 2.29
CA GLU A 92 -9.37 -0.81 2.18
C GLU A 92 -9.15 -0.14 3.55
N THR A 93 -8.10 0.66 3.63
CA THR A 93 -7.75 1.49 4.78
C THR A 93 -8.56 2.81 4.81
N PRO A 94 -8.69 3.47 5.99
CA PRO A 94 -8.26 3.07 7.33
C PRO A 94 -9.26 2.17 8.05
N VAL A 95 -8.80 1.30 8.95
CA VAL A 95 -9.65 0.56 9.86
C VAL A 95 -9.31 0.98 11.29
N THR A 96 -10.30 1.55 12.00
CA THR A 96 -10.09 2.19 13.32
C THR A 96 -10.64 1.40 14.51
N ASP A 97 -11.29 0.26 14.26
CA ASP A 97 -11.82 -0.64 15.30
C ASP A 97 -11.11 -2.00 15.22
N GLY A 98 -10.16 -2.25 16.09
CA GLY A 98 -9.39 -3.49 16.18
C GLY A 98 -10.14 -4.66 16.84
N THR A 99 -11.39 -4.46 17.29
CA THR A 99 -12.22 -5.51 17.90
C THR A 99 -13.10 -6.24 16.89
N LEU A 100 -13.08 -5.81 15.62
CA LEU A 100 -13.81 -6.48 14.54
C LEU A 100 -13.35 -7.91 14.40
N THR A 101 -14.31 -8.82 14.28
CA THR A 101 -14.09 -10.25 14.11
C THR A 101 -14.51 -10.72 12.72
N GLY A 102 -14.14 -11.95 12.37
CA GLY A 102 -14.45 -12.55 11.08
C GLY A 102 -13.19 -12.78 10.22
N ARG A 103 -13.40 -13.30 9.02
CA ARG A 103 -12.30 -13.53 8.05
C ARG A 103 -11.95 -12.24 7.32
N VAL A 104 -11.32 -11.30 8.02
CA VAL A 104 -11.03 -9.94 7.52
C VAL A 104 -9.54 -9.70 7.50
N GLN A 105 -9.03 -9.24 6.34
CA GLN A 105 -7.70 -8.69 6.19
C GLN A 105 -7.79 -7.28 5.60
N VAL A 106 -6.79 -6.45 5.85
CA VAL A 106 -6.76 -5.05 5.40
C VAL A 106 -5.72 -4.89 4.30
N ALA A 107 -6.07 -4.20 3.23
CA ALA A 107 -5.20 -3.99 2.07
C ALA A 107 -4.18 -2.86 2.34
N GLU A 108 -3.21 -3.12 3.23
CA GLU A 108 -2.06 -2.23 3.44
C GLU A 108 -1.00 -2.51 2.36
N GLN A 109 -1.20 -1.92 1.19
CA GLN A 109 -0.36 -2.17 0.02
C GLN A 109 1.09 -1.67 0.18
N PHE A 110 1.37 -0.73 1.09
CA PHE A 110 2.73 -0.22 1.26
C PHE A 110 3.73 -1.30 1.69
N HIS A 111 3.31 -2.32 2.44
CA HIS A 111 4.16 -3.46 2.76
C HIS A 111 4.61 -4.24 1.51
N PHE A 112 3.80 -4.24 0.45
CA PHE A 112 4.03 -5.01 -0.77
C PHE A 112 4.54 -4.17 -1.95
N MET A 113 4.78 -2.88 -1.74
CA MET A 113 5.45 -2.06 -2.76
C MET A 113 6.82 -2.67 -3.11
N PRO A 114 7.14 -2.86 -4.39
CA PRO A 114 8.40 -3.50 -4.82
C PRO A 114 9.65 -2.94 -4.13
N ARG A 115 9.73 -1.63 -3.99
CA ARG A 115 10.82 -0.94 -3.30
C ARG A 115 10.90 -1.30 -1.81
N ASN A 116 9.77 -1.36 -1.13
CA ASN A 116 9.72 -1.67 0.31
C ASN A 116 10.08 -3.14 0.58
N LEU A 117 9.68 -4.05 -0.30
CA LEU A 117 10.11 -5.45 -0.25
C LEU A 117 11.61 -5.58 -0.52
N ALA A 118 12.16 -4.81 -1.45
CA ALA A 118 13.62 -4.78 -1.68
C ALA A 118 14.38 -4.29 -0.44
N TYR A 119 13.90 -3.25 0.24
CA TYR A 119 14.51 -2.78 1.50
C TYR A 119 14.38 -3.83 2.60
N LYS A 120 13.22 -4.48 2.74
CA LYS A 120 13.02 -5.54 3.72
C LYS A 120 14.01 -6.70 3.48
N LYS A 121 14.24 -7.06 2.22
CA LYS A 121 15.22 -8.08 1.83
C LYS A 121 16.66 -7.71 2.24
N ILE A 122 17.03 -6.44 2.12
CA ILE A 122 18.34 -5.94 2.59
C ILE A 122 18.42 -6.02 4.12
N ILE A 123 17.38 -5.62 4.84
CA ILE A 123 17.31 -5.73 6.30
C ILE A 123 17.48 -7.20 6.73
N GLU A 124 16.71 -8.10 6.12
CA GLU A 124 16.73 -9.54 6.43
C GLU A 124 18.07 -10.22 6.09
N SER A 125 18.85 -9.67 5.18
CA SER A 125 20.21 -10.17 4.89
C SER A 125 21.21 -9.91 6.02
N GLY A 126 20.88 -9.03 6.98
CA GLY A 126 21.71 -8.68 8.12
C GLY A 126 22.87 -7.74 7.82
N ILE A 127 23.08 -7.31 6.57
CA ILE A 127 24.23 -6.46 6.21
C ILE A 127 24.21 -5.08 6.89
N LEU A 128 23.02 -4.59 7.29
CA LEU A 128 22.87 -3.35 8.03
C LEU A 128 23.17 -3.50 9.53
N GLY A 129 23.35 -4.73 10.03
CA GLY A 129 23.34 -5.02 11.45
C GLY A 129 21.95 -4.89 12.06
N GLU A 130 21.86 -4.58 13.35
CA GLU A 130 20.59 -4.31 14.02
C GLU A 130 19.99 -2.98 13.56
N VAL A 131 18.80 -3.04 12.95
CA VAL A 131 18.09 -1.83 12.48
C VAL A 131 17.41 -1.17 13.66
N HIS A 132 17.75 0.09 13.90
CA HIS A 132 17.28 0.86 15.06
C HIS A 132 16.65 2.21 14.71
N SER A 133 16.75 2.68 13.45
CA SER A 133 16.19 3.98 13.08
C SER A 133 15.62 3.98 11.66
N VAL A 134 14.45 4.62 11.50
CA VAL A 134 13.81 4.85 10.21
C VAL A 134 13.38 6.31 10.10
N ARG A 135 13.55 6.92 8.92
CA ARG A 135 13.01 8.23 8.57
C ARG A 135 12.16 8.10 7.33
N LEU A 136 10.92 8.57 7.38
CA LEU A 136 9.93 8.46 6.31
C LEU A 136 9.36 9.82 5.93
N SER A 137 9.47 10.16 4.66
CA SER A 137 8.82 11.30 4.01
C SER A 137 8.21 10.81 2.69
N CYS A 138 7.30 9.80 2.72
CA CYS A 138 6.85 9.14 1.50
C CYS A 138 5.36 8.78 1.45
N CYS A 139 4.68 8.75 2.58
CA CYS A 139 3.25 8.43 2.67
C CYS A 139 2.64 9.01 3.93
N HIS A 140 1.31 9.16 3.94
CA HIS A 140 0.61 9.80 5.04
C HIS A 140 0.28 8.85 6.21
N ASP A 141 0.27 9.44 7.39
CA ASP A 141 -0.33 8.96 8.64
C ASP A 141 -0.17 7.44 8.91
N TYR A 142 -1.26 6.68 8.90
CA TYR A 142 -1.27 5.25 9.25
C TYR A 142 -0.43 4.38 8.30
N HIS A 143 -0.26 4.75 7.05
CA HIS A 143 0.67 4.06 6.14
C HIS A 143 2.13 4.25 6.57
N ALA A 144 2.48 5.43 7.07
CA ALA A 144 3.82 5.64 7.63
C ALA A 144 4.00 4.86 8.94
N ALA A 145 2.97 4.78 9.80
CA ALA A 145 3.00 3.96 11.00
C ALA A 145 3.23 2.47 10.66
N SER A 146 2.50 1.96 9.66
CA SER A 146 2.65 0.58 9.21
C SER A 146 4.06 0.29 8.68
N LEU A 147 4.65 1.19 7.89
CA LEU A 147 6.01 1.06 7.39
C LEU A 147 7.08 1.17 8.49
N ILE A 148 6.89 2.06 9.48
CA ILE A 148 7.77 2.14 10.65
C ILE A 148 7.82 0.79 11.36
N ARG A 149 6.66 0.20 11.66
CA ARG A 149 6.57 -1.12 12.29
C ARG A 149 7.16 -2.21 11.41
N PHE A 150 6.91 -2.18 10.10
CA PHE A 150 7.41 -3.14 9.13
C PHE A 150 8.94 -3.17 9.04
N PHE A 151 9.60 -2.01 9.06
CA PHE A 151 11.06 -1.95 8.96
C PHE A 151 11.77 -2.10 10.30
N LEU A 152 11.19 -1.57 11.39
CA LEU A 152 11.77 -1.65 12.72
C LEU A 152 11.40 -2.93 13.47
N ASP A 153 10.40 -3.68 13.01
CA ASP A 153 9.89 -4.88 13.70
C ASP A 153 9.52 -4.60 15.16
N THR A 154 8.71 -3.54 15.39
CA THR A 154 8.30 -3.10 16.74
C THR A 154 7.02 -3.77 17.23
N GLY A 155 6.37 -4.59 16.39
CA GLY A 155 5.11 -5.24 16.74
C GLY A 155 4.05 -4.22 17.18
N PHE A 156 3.47 -4.42 18.37
CA PHE A 156 2.47 -3.52 18.98
C PHE A 156 3.07 -2.67 20.12
N GLU A 157 4.36 -2.42 20.09
CA GLU A 157 4.99 -1.52 21.06
C GLU A 157 4.49 -0.09 20.88
N LYS A 158 4.06 0.55 21.98
CA LYS A 158 3.59 1.93 21.98
C LYS A 158 4.78 2.88 22.19
N PRO A 159 5.11 3.73 21.22
CA PRO A 159 6.18 4.71 21.37
C PRO A 159 5.72 5.93 22.18
N GLU A 160 6.68 6.66 22.74
CA GLU A 160 6.53 8.08 23.04
C GLU A 160 6.49 8.85 21.71
N ILE A 161 5.53 9.79 21.56
CA ILE A 161 5.35 10.53 20.31
C ILE A 161 5.46 12.02 20.56
N ILE A 162 6.39 12.67 19.85
CA ILE A 162 6.49 14.11 19.75
C ILE A 162 5.93 14.51 18.38
N SER A 163 5.04 15.50 18.33
CA SER A 163 4.36 15.90 17.09
C SER A 163 4.37 17.42 16.93
N ILE A 164 4.71 17.87 15.73
CA ILE A 164 4.69 19.26 15.30
C ILE A 164 3.97 19.32 13.96
N SER A 165 3.09 20.32 13.78
CA SER A 165 2.52 20.67 12.47
C SER A 165 3.00 22.04 12.06
N LEU A 166 3.46 22.13 10.82
CA LEU A 166 3.89 23.37 10.17
C LEU A 166 2.96 23.68 9.00
N THR A 167 2.92 24.92 8.57
CA THR A 167 2.18 25.33 7.37
C THR A 167 3.10 26.14 6.50
N ASP A 168 3.48 25.57 5.35
CA ASP A 168 4.40 26.18 4.41
C ASP A 168 3.73 26.48 3.06
N PRO A 169 4.11 27.54 2.37
CA PRO A 169 3.61 27.80 1.03
C PRO A 169 4.22 26.81 0.03
N VAL A 170 3.36 26.21 -0.80
CA VAL A 170 3.78 25.33 -1.90
C VAL A 170 2.97 25.64 -3.16
N THR A 171 3.61 25.56 -4.31
CA THR A 171 2.89 25.64 -5.59
C THR A 171 2.22 24.30 -5.89
N ARG A 172 0.88 24.27 -5.83
CA ARG A 172 0.09 23.15 -6.31
C ARG A 172 -0.12 23.32 -7.81
N TYR A 173 0.41 22.40 -8.60
CA TYR A 173 0.32 22.40 -10.06
C TYR A 173 -0.17 21.05 -10.62
N ASN A 174 -0.28 20.06 -9.76
CA ASN A 174 -0.71 18.71 -10.12
C ASN A 174 -1.72 18.18 -9.10
N SER A 175 -2.45 17.13 -9.47
CA SER A 175 -3.46 16.46 -8.64
C SER A 175 -3.59 15.01 -9.06
N ARG A 176 -4.42 14.24 -8.35
CA ARG A 176 -4.76 12.85 -8.74
C ARG A 176 -5.31 12.72 -10.17
N THR A 177 -5.88 13.77 -10.71
CA THR A 177 -6.44 13.79 -12.08
C THR A 177 -5.51 14.40 -13.12
N GLY A 178 -4.28 14.71 -12.74
CA GLY A 178 -3.25 15.29 -13.61
C GLY A 178 -2.97 16.77 -13.35
N TYR A 179 -2.22 17.38 -14.25
CA TYR A 179 -1.79 18.76 -14.16
C TYR A 179 -2.95 19.75 -14.15
N LEU A 180 -2.84 20.78 -13.31
CA LEU A 180 -3.83 21.84 -13.19
C LEU A 180 -3.61 22.90 -14.28
N LYS A 181 -4.70 23.40 -14.86
CA LYS A 181 -4.63 24.48 -15.85
C LYS A 181 -4.07 25.79 -15.26
N SER A 182 -4.28 26.02 -13.97
CA SER A 182 -3.84 27.22 -13.25
C SER A 182 -3.16 26.81 -11.95
N PRO A 183 -1.84 26.64 -11.96
CA PRO A 183 -1.07 26.43 -10.73
C PRO A 183 -1.23 27.63 -9.77
N ALA A 184 -1.26 27.34 -8.46
CA ALA A 184 -1.39 28.38 -7.44
C ALA A 184 -0.55 28.03 -6.20
N VAL A 185 -0.01 29.04 -5.54
CA VAL A 185 0.60 28.89 -4.21
C VAL A 185 -0.50 28.72 -3.19
N ILE A 186 -0.42 27.65 -2.42
CA ILE A 186 -1.36 27.32 -1.34
C ILE A 186 -0.62 27.10 -0.03
N PRO A 187 -1.25 27.31 1.13
CA PRO A 187 -0.74 26.83 2.40
C PRO A 187 -0.87 25.28 2.41
N ALA A 188 0.21 24.59 2.70
CA ALA A 188 0.25 23.14 2.84
C ALA A 188 0.69 22.76 4.25
N GLU A 189 -0.08 21.89 4.89
CA GLU A 189 0.30 21.34 6.19
C GLU A 189 1.42 20.30 5.98
N GLU A 190 2.47 20.42 6.78
CA GLU A 190 3.52 19.42 6.95
C GLU A 190 3.44 18.90 8.38
N LYS A 191 3.32 17.60 8.54
CA LYS A 191 3.30 16.92 9.84
C LYS A 191 4.66 16.31 10.10
N ILE A 192 5.26 16.67 11.24
CA ILE A 192 6.51 16.10 11.71
C ILE A 192 6.21 15.32 13.00
N LYS A 193 6.63 14.05 13.06
CA LYS A 193 6.51 13.22 14.26
C LYS A 193 7.82 12.48 14.53
N VAL A 194 8.16 12.40 15.82
CA VAL A 194 9.22 11.53 16.31
C VAL A 194 8.59 10.44 17.17
N PHE A 195 8.85 9.18 16.82
CA PHE A 195 8.42 8.01 17.57
C PHE A 195 9.62 7.44 18.29
N LYS A 196 9.57 7.40 19.61
CA LYS A 196 10.62 6.84 20.45
C LYS A 196 10.10 5.55 21.08
N PHE A 197 10.54 4.44 20.55
CA PHE A 197 10.37 3.12 21.13
C PHE A 197 11.47 2.87 22.17
N LYS A 198 11.43 1.72 22.85
CA LYS A 198 12.40 1.38 23.88
C LYS A 198 13.86 1.48 23.36
N ASP A 199 14.16 0.80 22.23
CA ASP A 199 15.50 0.70 21.68
C ASP A 199 15.58 1.20 20.22
N LYS A 200 14.48 1.74 19.67
CA LYS A 200 14.35 2.15 18.28
C LYS A 200 13.70 3.53 18.15
N THR A 201 13.97 4.20 17.06
CA THR A 201 13.39 5.53 16.78
C THR A 201 12.88 5.61 15.35
N ALA A 202 11.81 6.39 15.16
CA ALA A 202 11.39 6.78 13.82
C ALA A 202 11.12 8.28 13.74
N VAL A 203 11.40 8.86 12.57
CA VAL A 203 11.06 10.23 12.22
C VAL A 203 10.15 10.18 10.99
N TYR A 204 9.06 10.87 11.09
CA TYR A 204 8.11 11.08 10.00
C TYR A 204 8.04 12.57 9.73
N ASP A 205 8.16 12.94 8.48
CA ASP A 205 7.87 14.27 7.98
C ASP A 205 7.13 14.13 6.64
N PHE A 206 5.93 14.66 6.54
CA PHE A 206 5.16 14.51 5.32
C PHE A 206 4.12 15.60 5.16
N SER A 207 4.08 16.15 3.94
CA SER A 207 2.98 16.96 3.44
C SER A 207 2.20 16.19 2.38
N PHE A 208 0.88 16.25 2.45
CA PHE A 208 0.02 15.56 1.49
C PHE A 208 0.26 16.00 0.02
N GLU A 209 0.76 17.22 -0.17
CA GLU A 209 1.13 17.75 -1.48
C GLU A 209 2.28 16.98 -2.15
N GLN A 210 3.10 16.25 -1.39
CA GLN A 210 4.18 15.43 -1.94
C GLN A 210 3.67 14.31 -2.86
N TYR A 211 2.44 13.84 -2.69
CA TYR A 211 1.87 12.81 -3.57
C TYR A 211 1.74 13.26 -5.04
N PHE A 212 1.62 14.55 -5.26
CA PHE A 212 1.34 15.13 -6.59
C PHE A 212 2.37 16.17 -7.00
N SER A 213 3.54 16.15 -6.37
CA SER A 213 4.55 17.19 -6.57
C SER A 213 5.87 16.60 -7.03
N ASP A 214 6.26 16.92 -8.25
CA ASP A 214 7.58 16.55 -8.79
C ASP A 214 8.70 17.44 -8.23
N ILE A 215 8.34 18.53 -7.51
CA ILE A 215 9.29 19.44 -6.83
C ILE A 215 9.43 19.15 -5.33
N ARG A 216 8.79 18.07 -4.84
CA ARG A 216 8.91 17.55 -3.47
C ARG A 216 9.20 16.06 -3.56
N SER A 217 10.39 15.64 -3.18
CA SER A 217 10.79 14.23 -3.27
C SER A 217 10.25 13.39 -2.12
N SER A 218 9.85 12.15 -2.41
CA SER A 218 9.70 11.13 -1.38
C SER A 218 11.07 10.69 -0.90
N GLN A 219 11.24 10.57 0.43
CA GLN A 219 12.49 10.17 1.04
C GLN A 219 12.29 9.06 2.06
N MET A 220 13.28 8.17 2.14
CA MET A 220 13.34 7.11 3.12
C MET A 220 14.79 6.85 3.53
N THR A 221 15.01 6.77 4.85
CA THR A 221 16.31 6.36 5.40
C THR A 221 16.07 5.24 6.42
N ILE A 222 16.83 4.16 6.32
CA ILE A 222 16.81 3.02 7.28
C ILE A 222 18.23 2.85 7.78
N ARG A 223 18.43 2.87 9.12
CA ARG A 223 19.75 2.78 9.74
C ARG A 223 19.84 1.61 10.68
N GLY A 224 20.92 0.87 10.53
CA GLY A 224 21.34 -0.16 11.44
C GLY A 224 22.75 0.10 11.99
N THR A 225 23.20 -0.77 12.87
CA THR A 225 24.51 -0.64 13.54
C THR A 225 25.70 -0.78 12.58
N ASN A 226 25.49 -1.39 11.41
CA ASN A 226 26.56 -1.70 10.45
C ASN A 226 26.37 -1.06 9.08
N GLY A 227 25.28 -0.31 8.88
CA GLY A 227 25.02 0.35 7.59
C GLY A 227 23.68 1.09 7.55
N GLU A 228 23.44 1.72 6.42
CA GLU A 228 22.17 2.43 6.18
C GLU A 228 21.72 2.30 4.72
N ILE A 229 20.42 2.45 4.52
CA ILE A 229 19.81 2.72 3.22
C ILE A 229 19.35 4.17 3.22
N VAL A 230 19.76 4.93 2.20
CA VAL A 230 19.25 6.27 1.93
C VAL A 230 18.68 6.28 0.52
N ASN A 231 17.36 6.31 0.41
CA ASN A 231 16.66 6.16 -0.87
C ASN A 231 17.15 4.92 -1.65
N ASN A 232 17.83 5.12 -2.76
CA ASN A 232 18.29 4.03 -3.62
C ASN A 232 19.73 3.58 -3.34
N THR A 233 20.37 4.07 -2.28
CA THR A 233 21.75 3.75 -1.95
C THR A 233 21.82 2.96 -0.65
N CYS A 234 22.50 1.83 -0.65
CA CYS A 234 22.87 1.07 0.54
C CYS A 234 24.36 1.20 0.80
N SER A 235 24.74 1.64 2.01
CA SER A 235 26.13 1.73 2.47
C SER A 235 26.29 0.90 3.75
N TYR A 236 27.33 0.08 3.84
CA TYR A 236 27.55 -0.81 4.98
C TYR A 236 29.03 -1.17 5.16
N LEU A 237 29.41 -1.70 6.30
CA LEU A 237 30.74 -2.21 6.55
C LEU A 237 30.80 -3.72 6.26
N LYS A 238 31.81 -4.15 5.51
CA LYS A 238 32.16 -5.56 5.34
C LYS A 238 33.62 -5.74 5.74
N ASP A 239 33.83 -6.53 6.78
CA ASP A 239 35.18 -6.79 7.35
C ASP A 239 35.92 -5.48 7.69
N GLY A 240 35.19 -4.48 8.22
CA GLY A 240 35.71 -3.17 8.56
C GLY A 240 35.92 -2.21 7.36
N VAL A 241 35.64 -2.66 6.14
CA VAL A 241 35.78 -1.86 4.91
C VAL A 241 34.44 -1.35 4.44
N PRO A 242 34.26 -0.02 4.23
CA PRO A 242 33.04 0.54 3.69
C PRO A 242 32.72 -0.03 2.30
N GLN A 243 31.49 -0.48 2.13
CA GLN A 243 30.92 -0.96 0.88
C GLN A 243 29.69 -0.12 0.53
N ARG A 244 29.40 -0.01 -0.77
CA ARG A 244 28.23 0.71 -1.26
C ARG A 244 27.70 0.06 -2.51
N PHE A 245 26.37 -0.01 -2.63
CA PHE A 245 25.70 -0.36 -3.89
C PHE A 245 24.44 0.47 -4.09
N GLU A 246 24.03 0.59 -5.36
CA GLU A 246 22.78 1.21 -5.72
C GLU A 246 21.67 0.17 -5.86
N ILE A 247 20.49 0.51 -5.38
CA ILE A 247 19.26 -0.28 -5.52
C ILE A 247 18.61 0.11 -6.86
N CYS A 248 18.81 -0.74 -7.84
CA CYS A 248 18.44 -0.48 -9.23
C CYS A 248 17.11 -1.13 -9.58
N ARG A 249 16.20 -0.34 -10.16
CA ARG A 249 14.95 -0.82 -10.75
C ARG A 249 15.23 -1.23 -12.20
N ASN A 250 15.04 -2.50 -12.50
CA ASN A 250 15.23 -3.03 -13.85
C ASN A 250 13.87 -3.23 -14.53
N THR A 251 13.71 -2.61 -15.67
CA THR A 251 12.54 -2.77 -16.56
C THR A 251 12.96 -3.51 -17.81
N TYR A 252 12.01 -4.14 -18.47
CA TYR A 252 12.20 -4.81 -19.75
C TYR A 252 11.06 -4.45 -20.70
N GLY A 253 11.21 -4.86 -21.96
CA GLY A 253 10.28 -4.58 -23.02
C GLY A 253 10.84 -3.57 -24.01
N SER A 254 10.12 -3.33 -25.09
CA SER A 254 10.45 -2.37 -26.13
C SER A 254 9.30 -1.38 -26.32
N GLU A 255 9.58 -0.25 -26.97
CA GLU A 255 8.57 0.74 -27.33
C GLU A 255 7.52 0.19 -28.31
N GLU A 256 7.87 -0.86 -29.06
CA GLU A 256 6.98 -1.54 -30.01
C GLU A 256 6.03 -2.55 -29.33
N SER A 257 6.26 -2.90 -28.07
CA SER A 257 5.40 -3.80 -27.29
C SER A 257 4.37 -3.04 -26.49
N LEU A 258 3.12 -3.45 -26.56
CA LEU A 258 2.04 -2.89 -25.69
C LEU A 258 2.31 -3.14 -24.22
N ASP A 259 3.02 -4.23 -23.87
CA ASP A 259 3.39 -4.62 -22.52
C ASP A 259 4.84 -4.24 -22.17
N GLY A 260 5.50 -3.44 -23.01
CA GLY A 260 6.87 -2.99 -22.78
C GLY A 260 7.03 -2.08 -21.58
N MET A 261 8.27 -1.91 -21.12
CA MET A 261 8.66 -1.08 -19.97
C MET A 261 8.05 -1.53 -18.62
N CYS A 262 7.81 -2.85 -18.48
CA CYS A 262 7.34 -3.45 -17.25
C CYS A 262 8.48 -3.61 -16.25
N LEU A 263 8.18 -3.50 -14.95
CA LEU A 263 9.13 -3.88 -13.91
C LEU A 263 9.42 -5.38 -14.01
N PHE A 264 10.70 -5.72 -14.09
CA PHE A 264 11.15 -7.10 -14.05
C PHE A 264 11.62 -7.49 -12.65
N ASN A 265 12.61 -6.77 -12.14
CA ASN A 265 13.13 -6.98 -10.77
C ASN A 265 13.75 -5.69 -10.20
N ILE A 266 14.13 -5.76 -8.93
CA ILE A 266 14.99 -4.76 -8.27
C ILE A 266 16.24 -5.48 -7.81
N THR A 267 17.41 -4.92 -8.11
CA THR A 267 18.71 -5.47 -7.77
C THR A 267 19.54 -4.51 -6.92
N GLY A 268 20.48 -5.07 -6.14
CA GLY A 268 21.46 -4.33 -5.36
C GLY A 268 22.60 -5.28 -5.01
N GLY A 269 23.47 -5.55 -6.00
CA GLY A 269 24.44 -6.65 -5.91
C GLY A 269 23.84 -8.03 -6.13
N ASN A 270 22.61 -8.26 -5.62
CA ASN A 270 21.80 -9.46 -5.80
C ASN A 270 20.37 -9.06 -6.19
N VAL A 271 19.54 -10.05 -6.55
CA VAL A 271 18.09 -9.82 -6.76
C VAL A 271 17.42 -9.62 -5.40
N LEU A 272 16.88 -8.41 -5.20
CA LEU A 272 16.18 -7.99 -3.99
C LEU A 272 14.68 -8.22 -4.08
N TYR A 273 14.12 -8.05 -5.26
CA TYR A 273 12.71 -8.26 -5.55
C TYR A 273 12.54 -8.77 -6.97
N THR A 274 11.67 -9.74 -7.17
CA THR A 274 11.23 -10.20 -8.50
C THR A 274 9.74 -9.94 -8.64
N ASN A 275 9.34 -9.32 -9.77
CA ASN A 275 7.94 -9.09 -10.05
C ASN A 275 7.20 -10.43 -10.28
N PRO A 276 6.16 -10.76 -9.50
CA PRO A 276 5.39 -11.98 -9.69
C PRO A 276 4.53 -11.98 -10.96
N PHE A 277 4.34 -10.81 -11.58
CA PHE A 277 3.54 -10.62 -12.80
C PHE A 277 4.36 -9.95 -13.91
N PRO A 278 5.45 -10.57 -14.38
CA PRO A 278 6.47 -9.89 -15.19
C PRO A 278 5.98 -9.46 -16.58
N TYR A 279 4.89 -10.04 -17.07
CA TYR A 279 4.40 -9.75 -18.44
C TYR A 279 3.25 -8.77 -18.49
N SER A 280 2.96 -8.08 -17.39
CA SER A 280 1.86 -7.13 -17.32
C SER A 280 2.33 -5.73 -16.95
N ARG A 281 1.85 -4.72 -17.65
CA ARG A 281 2.16 -3.32 -17.39
C ARG A 281 1.38 -2.81 -16.19
N LEU A 282 1.78 -3.22 -14.99
CA LEU A 282 1.27 -2.77 -13.71
C LEU A 282 2.20 -1.72 -13.11
N SER A 283 1.65 -0.68 -12.52
CA SER A 283 2.39 0.25 -11.64
C SER A 283 2.82 -0.48 -10.37
N ASP A 284 3.76 0.10 -9.61
CA ASP A 284 4.19 -0.47 -8.32
C ASP A 284 3.03 -0.59 -7.34
N GLU A 285 2.11 0.37 -7.34
CA GLU A 285 0.91 0.30 -6.50
C GLU A 285 -0.04 -0.82 -6.94
N GLU A 286 -0.22 -1.03 -8.25
CA GLU A 286 -1.01 -2.16 -8.77
C GLU A 286 -0.36 -3.51 -8.45
N LEU A 287 0.97 -3.62 -8.53
CA LEU A 287 1.71 -4.83 -8.11
C LEU A 287 1.50 -5.11 -6.62
N ALA A 288 1.54 -4.08 -5.79
CA ALA A 288 1.32 -4.21 -4.36
C ALA A 288 -0.12 -4.63 -4.03
N ILE A 289 -1.12 -4.03 -4.69
CA ILE A 289 -2.54 -4.41 -4.54
C ILE A 289 -2.80 -5.83 -5.05
N ALA A 290 -2.24 -6.21 -6.19
CA ALA A 290 -2.33 -7.58 -6.70
C ALA A 290 -1.71 -8.58 -5.72
N THR A 291 -0.62 -8.19 -5.04
CA THR A 291 -0.03 -9.00 -3.98
C THR A 291 -0.96 -9.11 -2.77
N CYS A 292 -1.70 -8.06 -2.38
CA CYS A 292 -2.73 -8.16 -1.34
C CYS A 292 -3.82 -9.18 -1.70
N LEU A 293 -4.23 -9.26 -2.99
CA LEU A 293 -5.18 -10.27 -3.45
C LEU A 293 -4.63 -11.71 -3.30
N LEU A 294 -3.34 -11.93 -3.66
CA LEU A 294 -2.67 -13.21 -3.44
C LEU A 294 -2.60 -13.56 -1.95
N LYS A 295 -2.25 -12.59 -1.10
CA LYS A 295 -2.15 -12.76 0.35
C LYS A 295 -3.49 -13.02 1.00
N MET A 296 -4.56 -12.42 0.49
CA MET A 296 -5.91 -12.75 0.97
C MET A 296 -6.28 -14.20 0.66
N LYS A 297 -5.93 -14.71 -0.52
CA LYS A 297 -6.14 -16.12 -0.86
C LYS A 297 -5.27 -17.03 0.01
N GLU A 298 -4.00 -16.71 0.22
CA GLU A 298 -3.12 -17.44 1.14
C GLU A 298 -3.71 -17.50 2.56
N TYR A 299 -4.23 -16.38 3.05
CA TYR A 299 -4.91 -16.32 4.35
C TYR A 299 -6.12 -17.27 4.41
N LEU A 300 -6.95 -17.30 3.39
CA LEU A 300 -8.11 -18.20 3.35
C LEU A 300 -7.72 -19.68 3.35
N ASP A 301 -6.60 -20.01 2.69
CA ASP A 301 -6.12 -21.37 2.57
C ASP A 301 -5.33 -21.86 3.80
N THR A 302 -4.65 -20.95 4.51
CA THR A 302 -3.68 -21.30 5.57
C THR A 302 -4.00 -20.73 6.95
N GLY A 303 -4.89 -19.75 7.03
CA GLY A 303 -5.14 -18.96 8.24
C GLY A 303 -4.03 -17.95 8.59
N LYS A 304 -2.98 -17.83 7.79
CA LYS A 304 -1.88 -16.91 8.04
C LYS A 304 -2.26 -15.48 7.69
N GLU A 305 -2.47 -14.65 8.71
CA GLU A 305 -2.72 -13.21 8.53
C GLU A 305 -1.52 -12.51 7.91
N PHE A 306 -1.79 -11.47 7.11
CA PHE A 306 -0.74 -10.62 6.53
C PHE A 306 -0.84 -9.16 6.99
N TYR A 307 -2.05 -8.65 7.24
CA TYR A 307 -2.30 -7.37 7.88
C TYR A 307 -3.71 -7.35 8.46
N SER A 308 -3.79 -7.57 9.75
CA SER A 308 -5.06 -7.75 10.45
C SER A 308 -5.77 -6.42 10.73
N VAL A 309 -7.04 -6.48 11.10
CA VAL A 309 -7.77 -5.30 11.60
C VAL A 309 -7.13 -4.70 12.86
N LYS A 310 -6.46 -5.54 13.66
CA LYS A 310 -5.71 -5.10 14.84
C LYS A 310 -4.48 -4.29 14.45
N ASP A 311 -3.75 -4.71 13.42
CA ASP A 311 -2.61 -3.97 12.87
C ASP A 311 -3.05 -2.61 12.35
N ALA A 312 -4.08 -2.57 11.51
CA ALA A 312 -4.58 -1.34 10.92
C ALA A 312 -5.11 -0.36 11.98
N CYS A 313 -5.84 -0.86 12.98
CA CYS A 313 -6.32 -0.05 14.09
C CYS A 313 -5.17 0.52 14.93
N PHE A 314 -4.15 -0.28 15.21
CA PHE A 314 -2.98 0.17 15.97
C PHE A 314 -2.24 1.29 15.23
N ASP A 315 -2.04 1.15 13.92
CA ASP A 315 -1.38 2.15 13.09
C ASP A 315 -2.19 3.45 12.98
N CYS A 316 -3.52 3.36 12.91
CA CYS A 316 -4.40 4.52 13.00
C CYS A 316 -4.24 5.26 14.34
N HIS A 317 -4.19 4.52 15.45
CA HIS A 317 -4.05 5.12 16.79
C HIS A 317 -2.70 5.84 16.98
N LEU A 318 -1.61 5.39 16.36
CA LEU A 318 -0.31 6.09 16.40
C LEU A 318 -0.38 7.49 15.78
N PHE A 319 -1.34 7.72 14.89
CA PHE A 319 -1.60 9.03 14.30
C PHE A 319 -2.86 9.72 14.85
N LYS A 320 -3.55 9.11 15.83
CA LYS A 320 -4.78 9.64 16.45
C LYS A 320 -5.92 9.83 15.43
N ILE A 321 -6.08 8.86 14.54
CA ILE A 321 -7.16 8.79 13.55
C ILE A 321 -8.34 8.00 14.12
#